data_afe308a9b6708612ff91dc7f44d06967
#
_entry.id   afe308a9b6708612ff91dc7f44d06967
#
_cell.length_a   1.000
_cell.length_b   1.000
_cell.length_c   1.000
_cell.angle_alpha   90.00
_cell.angle_beta   90.00
_cell.angle_gamma   90.00
#
_symmetry.space_group_name_H-M   'P 1'
#
loop_
_entity.id
_entity.type
_entity.pdbx_description
1 polymer ?
#
loop_
_entity_poly.entity_id
_entity_poly.type
_entity_poly.pdbx_seq_one_letter_code
_entity_poly.pdbx_strand_id
1 'polypeptide(L)'
;MVITHQLFFFFSFIFIYVHTQSILNISNYEYPHPNEFPEDNFTIAILTTNDIHGVYFPINGNLQNGETFTQSGAEYLGKYINILRNEWKDQFLWLDAGDQFQGGLESKISNGSIMTDFLNVMGLNASTIGNHEFDYGQDFLRTRMENANYKYIVANLKDDYNRTEFLPNQIEVQIFTIGNVRIGVIGLTTITTVEKTSGDLTGIHFQEYKSIIIKHADILRNEQKVNAVIILGHTGLMCLNDGDAKMELTMRDKYTSQNDCNTDDEVYKILQSLPKGTIDAFIGGHKHGVSHHWIFDTPVVTNDKNGIYASVMYLHFDVKNNYALLKDKIQIESPLPICEKVFENTKRCDLPKDESTAGNLVNYSFHNVPIEKEEMLKNITETYWEEYQEYLQEILTHTQDIFEQTGESEQALGNLFCDFFRRITGAQISILNYGDFRTTWFPGNISAATLFAMSPFDNIIVSFDILGKDLRKMLYQAQNAECSFYPTSGLKQVGVSKPKKKLISVKLYDGKHEEEIQDDKVYKIATNDFLVPHNPNKLGGDDFAQITKWLKRTNIKQHGELRDQIKEFLKMMDELKANDFYDPLHPRLRLKN
;
A
#
# COMPACT_ATOMS: atom_id res chain seq x y z
N MET A 1 58.64 21.50 31.66
CA MET A 1 58.02 20.20 31.36
C MET A 1 56.56 20.21 31.86
N VAL A 2 55.77 21.03 31.31
CA VAL A 2 54.30 21.09 31.47
C VAL A 2 53.80 21.94 30.31
N ILE A 3 53.42 21.34 29.20
CA ILE A 3 52.55 21.89 28.12
C ILE A 3 52.30 20.71 27.17
N THR A 4 51.27 19.88 27.45
CA THR A 4 50.66 18.96 26.45
C THR A 4 49.39 18.30 27.00
N HIS A 5 48.45 19.06 27.61
CA HIS A 5 47.17 18.45 28.02
C HIS A 5 45.92 19.37 27.86
N GLN A 6 45.98 20.41 27.02
CA GLN A 6 44.81 21.29 26.82
C GLN A 6 44.31 21.41 25.39
N LEU A 7 44.78 20.58 24.45
CA LEU A 7 44.31 20.66 23.04
C LEU A 7 43.34 19.52 22.64
N PHE A 8 43.03 18.57 23.51
CA PHE A 8 42.12 17.46 23.17
C PHE A 8 40.65 17.68 23.60
N PHE A 9 40.37 18.69 24.43
CA PHE A 9 39.02 18.94 24.92
C PHE A 9 38.20 19.89 24.04
N PHE A 10 38.80 20.62 23.11
CA PHE A 10 38.08 21.58 22.25
C PHE A 10 37.53 20.96 20.97
N PHE A 11 38.01 19.81 20.51
CA PHE A 11 37.50 19.13 19.32
C PHE A 11 36.28 18.23 19.58
N SER A 12 36.10 17.76 20.80
CA SER A 12 34.95 16.92 21.16
C SER A 12 33.64 17.72 21.34
N PHE A 13 33.74 19.02 21.67
CA PHE A 13 32.56 19.86 21.84
C PHE A 13 32.01 20.42 20.52
N ILE A 14 32.82 20.54 19.47
CA ILE A 14 32.38 21.01 18.16
C ILE A 14 31.65 19.91 17.40
N PHE A 15 31.97 18.63 17.59
CA PHE A 15 31.28 17.51 16.93
C PHE A 15 29.91 17.18 17.56
N ILE A 16 29.68 17.50 18.83
CA ILE A 16 28.38 17.30 19.51
C ILE A 16 27.40 18.43 19.15
N TYR A 17 27.91 19.63 18.80
CA TYR A 17 27.02 20.77 18.46
C TYR A 17 26.48 20.74 17.01
N VAL A 18 27.10 19.95 16.12
CA VAL A 18 26.64 19.81 14.72
C VAL A 18 25.59 18.70 14.57
N HIS A 19 25.49 17.77 15.54
CA HIS A 19 24.50 16.67 15.47
C HIS A 19 23.17 16.98 16.18
N THR A 20 23.04 18.10 16.88
CA THR A 20 21.81 18.47 17.60
C THR A 20 21.00 19.59 16.93
N GLN A 21 21.39 20.07 15.75
CA GLN A 21 20.62 21.10 15.02
C GLN A 21 19.82 20.56 13.83
N SER A 22 19.74 19.26 13.62
CA SER A 22 18.92 18.68 12.55
C SER A 22 17.56 18.12 12.99
N ILE A 23 17.16 18.35 14.25
CA ILE A 23 15.75 18.18 14.63
C ILE A 23 15.07 19.53 14.38
N LEU A 24 14.81 19.83 13.12
CA LEU A 24 13.98 20.96 12.74
C LEU A 24 12.54 20.67 13.18
N ASN A 25 12.04 21.54 14.05
CA ASN A 25 10.65 21.63 14.47
C ASN A 25 9.72 21.55 13.24
N ILE A 26 9.01 20.45 13.09
CA ILE A 26 7.92 20.27 12.10
C ILE A 26 6.77 21.28 12.35
N SER A 27 6.79 22.00 13.47
CA SER A 27 5.72 22.92 13.88
C SER A 27 5.71 24.29 13.19
N ASN A 28 6.64 24.62 12.29
CA ASN A 28 6.72 25.96 11.68
C ASN A 28 6.97 25.95 10.16
N TYR A 29 6.62 24.89 9.43
CA TYR A 29 6.54 24.97 7.99
C TYR A 29 5.15 25.51 7.64
N GLU A 30 5.04 26.81 7.40
CA GLU A 30 3.84 27.41 6.80
C GLU A 30 3.81 26.98 5.32
N TYR A 31 2.87 26.11 4.99
CA TYR A 31 2.62 25.73 3.60
C TYR A 31 2.02 26.91 2.86
N PRO A 32 2.40 27.09 1.59
CA PRO A 32 2.05 28.30 0.85
C PRO A 32 0.55 28.38 0.56
N HIS A 33 -0.09 29.42 1.07
CA HIS A 33 -1.42 29.82 0.62
C HIS A 33 -1.34 30.49 -0.77
N PRO A 34 -2.41 30.44 -1.60
CA PRO A 34 -2.45 31.06 -2.92
C PRO A 34 -2.00 32.53 -2.93
N ASN A 35 -2.21 33.26 -1.83
CA ASN A 35 -1.87 34.68 -1.68
C ASN A 35 -0.39 34.93 -1.30
N GLU A 36 0.40 33.90 -1.06
CA GLU A 36 1.80 34.04 -0.60
C GLU A 36 2.80 33.92 -1.74
N PHE A 37 2.33 33.56 -2.93
CA PHE A 37 3.21 33.46 -4.10
C PHE A 37 3.40 34.84 -4.75
N PRO A 38 4.62 35.11 -5.28
CA PRO A 38 4.86 36.30 -6.09
C PRO A 38 3.82 36.39 -7.21
N GLU A 39 3.31 37.60 -7.48
CA GLU A 39 2.36 37.88 -8.59
C GLU A 39 2.82 37.36 -9.95
N ASP A 40 4.14 37.13 -10.10
CA ASP A 40 4.76 36.60 -11.29
C ASP A 40 4.69 35.07 -11.44
N ASN A 41 4.17 34.36 -10.43
CA ASN A 41 4.03 32.90 -10.45
C ASN A 41 2.55 32.48 -10.54
N PHE A 42 2.28 31.51 -11.42
CA PHE A 42 1.02 30.80 -11.47
C PHE A 42 1.19 29.43 -10.82
N THR A 43 0.43 29.12 -9.78
CA THR A 43 0.59 27.86 -9.02
C THR A 43 -0.62 26.97 -9.20
N ILE A 44 -0.38 25.67 -9.35
CA ILE A 44 -1.41 24.65 -9.40
C ILE A 44 -1.17 23.66 -8.24
N ALA A 45 -2.21 23.45 -7.43
CA ALA A 45 -2.23 22.45 -6.37
C ALA A 45 -2.80 21.13 -6.89
N ILE A 46 -2.04 20.04 -6.73
CA ILE A 46 -2.44 18.69 -7.12
C ILE A 46 -2.54 17.83 -5.88
N LEU A 47 -3.76 17.55 -5.41
CA LEU A 47 -3.98 16.53 -4.40
C LEU A 47 -3.70 15.16 -5.01
N THR A 48 -2.95 14.33 -4.30
CA THR A 48 -2.61 12.97 -4.73
C THR A 48 -3.12 11.95 -3.73
N THR A 49 -3.79 10.93 -4.23
CA THR A 49 -4.22 9.73 -3.49
C THR A 49 -3.77 8.48 -4.23
N ASN A 50 -3.68 7.37 -3.53
CA ASN A 50 -3.42 6.05 -4.07
C ASN A 50 -3.84 5.00 -3.05
N ASP A 51 -4.05 3.76 -3.52
CA ASP A 51 -4.24 2.60 -2.65
C ASP A 51 -5.34 2.82 -1.58
N ILE A 52 -6.46 3.47 -1.95
CA ILE A 52 -7.58 3.71 -1.03
C ILE A 52 -8.22 2.38 -0.61
N HIS A 53 -8.12 1.34 -1.45
CA HIS A 53 -8.51 -0.03 -1.14
C HIS A 53 -9.96 -0.16 -0.65
N GLY A 54 -10.86 0.61 -1.23
CA GLY A 54 -12.28 0.52 -0.94
C GLY A 54 -12.69 0.96 0.46
N VAL A 55 -11.82 1.64 1.20
CA VAL A 55 -12.10 2.12 2.56
C VAL A 55 -12.87 3.43 2.49
N TYR A 56 -14.17 3.33 2.70
CA TYR A 56 -15.07 4.49 2.77
C TYR A 56 -15.32 4.92 4.21
N PHE A 57 -15.67 3.96 5.10
CA PHE A 57 -15.87 4.24 6.52
C PHE A 57 -14.54 4.29 7.26
N PRO A 58 -14.42 5.12 8.31
CA PRO A 58 -13.20 5.19 9.10
C PRO A 58 -12.85 3.84 9.74
N ILE A 59 -11.56 3.52 9.74
CA ILE A 59 -11.03 2.35 10.44
C ILE A 59 -10.87 2.70 11.92
N ASN A 60 -11.50 1.91 12.79
CA ASN A 60 -11.42 2.09 14.23
C ASN A 60 -10.27 1.28 14.83
N GLY A 61 -9.53 1.88 15.76
CA GLY A 61 -8.54 1.23 16.60
C GLY A 61 -8.80 1.51 18.08
N ASN A 62 -8.21 0.69 18.96
CA ASN A 62 -8.30 0.85 20.40
C ASN A 62 -6.89 1.00 20.99
N LEU A 63 -6.73 1.92 21.92
CA LEU A 63 -5.54 2.06 22.75
C LEU A 63 -5.58 1.08 23.92
N GLN A 64 -4.43 0.80 24.52
CA GLN A 64 -4.33 -0.06 25.71
C GLN A 64 -5.14 0.46 26.91
N ASN A 65 -5.37 1.77 26.98
CA ASN A 65 -6.20 2.40 28.01
C ASN A 65 -7.72 2.28 27.74
N GLY A 66 -8.13 1.68 26.60
CA GLY A 66 -9.52 1.52 26.18
C GLY A 66 -10.09 2.72 25.41
N GLU A 67 -9.31 3.77 25.17
CA GLU A 67 -9.72 4.87 24.30
C GLU A 67 -9.71 4.43 22.84
N THR A 68 -10.70 4.89 22.05
CA THR A 68 -10.80 4.59 20.62
C THR A 68 -10.22 5.71 19.78
N PHE A 69 -9.58 5.37 18.67
CA PHE A 69 -9.15 6.31 17.64
C PHE A 69 -9.68 5.87 16.27
N THR A 70 -9.72 6.81 15.34
CA THR A 70 -10.12 6.55 13.95
C THR A 70 -9.03 6.99 13.00
N GLN A 71 -8.86 6.24 11.92
CA GLN A 71 -7.94 6.58 10.85
C GLN A 71 -8.62 6.37 9.50
N SER A 72 -8.22 7.14 8.48
CA SER A 72 -8.82 7.07 7.16
C SER A 72 -10.31 7.49 7.14
N GLY A 73 -10.96 7.22 6.04
CA GLY A 73 -12.38 7.46 5.78
C GLY A 73 -12.61 8.50 4.69
N ALA A 74 -13.43 8.12 3.71
CA ALA A 74 -13.75 8.98 2.58
C ALA A 74 -14.38 10.33 2.98
N GLU A 75 -15.17 10.35 4.08
CA GLU A 75 -15.79 11.57 4.59
C GLU A 75 -14.74 12.58 5.08
N TYR A 76 -13.65 12.11 5.70
CA TYR A 76 -12.56 13.00 6.11
C TYR A 76 -11.72 13.46 4.92
N LEU A 77 -11.40 12.54 3.98
CA LEU A 77 -10.71 12.90 2.74
C LEU A 77 -11.51 13.94 1.93
N GLY A 78 -12.84 13.79 1.88
CA GLY A 78 -13.74 14.76 1.27
C GLY A 78 -13.58 16.17 1.84
N LYS A 79 -13.35 16.30 3.15
CA LYS A 79 -13.10 17.59 3.79
C LYS A 79 -11.82 18.25 3.27
N TYR A 80 -10.72 17.48 3.15
CA TYR A 80 -9.47 18.00 2.56
C TYR A 80 -9.67 18.47 1.12
N ILE A 81 -10.38 17.67 0.30
CA ILE A 81 -10.69 18.01 -1.09
C ILE A 81 -11.43 19.34 -1.15
N ASN A 82 -12.42 19.55 -0.30
CA ASN A 82 -13.20 20.79 -0.28
C ASN A 82 -12.41 21.99 0.24
N ILE A 83 -11.55 21.82 1.25
CA ILE A 83 -10.64 22.88 1.71
C ILE A 83 -9.76 23.34 0.56
N LEU A 84 -9.04 22.42 -0.08
CA LEU A 84 -8.14 22.73 -1.18
C LEU A 84 -8.87 23.33 -2.40
N ARG A 85 -10.05 22.79 -2.75
CA ARG A 85 -10.87 23.33 -3.84
C ARG A 85 -11.34 24.76 -3.57
N ASN A 86 -11.71 25.07 -2.34
CA ASN A 86 -12.11 26.43 -1.95
C ASN A 86 -10.92 27.41 -1.98
N GLU A 87 -9.73 26.97 -1.62
CA GLU A 87 -8.52 27.79 -1.62
C GLU A 87 -7.99 28.02 -3.03
N TRP A 88 -7.85 26.95 -3.80
CA TRP A 88 -7.17 26.97 -5.12
C TRP A 88 -8.14 27.13 -6.29
N LYS A 89 -9.46 26.92 -6.10
CA LYS A 89 -10.51 27.07 -7.13
C LYS A 89 -10.15 26.32 -8.41
N ASP A 90 -10.07 27.05 -9.54
CA ASP A 90 -9.74 26.47 -10.85
C ASP A 90 -8.28 26.00 -10.95
N GLN A 91 -7.42 26.33 -9.98
CA GLN A 91 -6.01 25.92 -9.92
C GLN A 91 -5.81 24.64 -9.09
N PHE A 92 -6.87 23.85 -8.89
CA PHE A 92 -6.86 22.59 -8.15
C PHE A 92 -7.09 21.40 -9.08
N LEU A 93 -6.31 20.34 -8.87
CA LEU A 93 -6.53 19.01 -9.44
C LEU A 93 -6.50 17.97 -8.31
N TRP A 94 -7.28 16.90 -8.47
CA TRP A 94 -7.17 15.69 -7.68
C TRP A 94 -6.88 14.53 -8.61
N LEU A 95 -5.73 13.85 -8.40
CA LEU A 95 -5.26 12.70 -9.17
C LEU A 95 -5.08 11.49 -8.24
N ASP A 96 -5.53 10.32 -8.68
CA ASP A 96 -5.47 9.08 -7.92
C ASP A 96 -4.61 8.03 -8.65
N ALA A 97 -3.67 7.39 -7.94
CA ALA A 97 -2.75 6.44 -8.54
C ALA A 97 -3.21 4.97 -8.43
N GLY A 98 -4.53 4.70 -8.38
CA GLY A 98 -5.11 3.36 -8.51
C GLY A 98 -5.25 2.58 -7.20
N ASP A 99 -5.72 1.34 -7.31
CA ASP A 99 -6.14 0.46 -6.22
C ASP A 99 -7.29 1.09 -5.40
N GLN A 100 -8.40 1.39 -6.09
CA GLN A 100 -9.54 2.11 -5.53
C GLN A 100 -10.54 1.21 -4.80
N PHE A 101 -10.78 -0.03 -5.27
CA PHE A 101 -11.99 -0.78 -4.92
C PHE A 101 -11.78 -1.96 -3.99
N GLN A 102 -10.68 -2.71 -4.15
CA GLN A 102 -10.46 -3.94 -3.40
C GLN A 102 -9.88 -3.61 -2.01
N GLY A 103 -10.49 -4.13 -0.95
CA GLY A 103 -9.99 -4.03 0.44
C GLY A 103 -11.04 -3.71 1.47
N GLY A 104 -11.83 -2.64 1.29
CA GLY A 104 -12.93 -2.27 2.19
C GLY A 104 -14.16 -3.17 2.06
N LEU A 105 -14.76 -3.55 3.19
CA LEU A 105 -15.99 -4.34 3.20
C LEU A 105 -17.13 -3.59 2.49
N GLU A 106 -17.29 -2.31 2.75
CA GLU A 106 -18.28 -1.43 2.15
C GLU A 106 -18.18 -1.38 0.62
N SER A 107 -16.96 -1.41 0.10
CA SER A 107 -16.73 -1.51 -1.33
C SER A 107 -17.15 -2.88 -1.88
N LYS A 108 -16.86 -3.95 -1.13
CA LYS A 108 -17.25 -5.32 -1.53
C LYS A 108 -18.76 -5.50 -1.56
N ILE A 109 -19.48 -5.17 -0.48
CA ILE A 109 -20.93 -5.33 -0.38
C ILE A 109 -21.68 -4.47 -1.39
N SER A 110 -21.21 -3.24 -1.63
CA SER A 110 -21.77 -2.33 -2.63
C SER A 110 -21.32 -2.63 -4.07
N ASN A 111 -20.55 -3.70 -4.27
CA ASN A 111 -19.94 -4.01 -5.57
C ASN A 111 -19.18 -2.81 -6.15
N GLY A 112 -18.42 -2.08 -5.30
CA GLY A 112 -17.61 -0.91 -5.63
C GLY A 112 -18.39 0.39 -5.86
N SER A 113 -19.74 0.37 -5.77
CA SER A 113 -20.55 1.56 -6.06
C SER A 113 -20.26 2.70 -5.09
N ILE A 114 -20.13 2.42 -3.80
CA ILE A 114 -19.84 3.43 -2.78
C ILE A 114 -18.57 4.23 -3.11
N MET A 115 -17.53 3.56 -3.60
CA MET A 115 -16.29 4.25 -3.98
C MET A 115 -16.47 5.05 -5.26
N THR A 116 -17.16 4.51 -6.27
CA THR A 116 -17.46 5.23 -7.52
C THR A 116 -18.29 6.49 -7.22
N ASP A 117 -19.30 6.38 -6.36
CA ASP A 117 -20.15 7.50 -5.96
C ASP A 117 -19.35 8.57 -5.19
N PHE A 118 -18.50 8.17 -4.26
CA PHE A 118 -17.57 9.06 -3.56
C PHE A 118 -16.67 9.84 -4.53
N LEU A 119 -15.95 9.13 -5.40
CA LEU A 119 -15.00 9.72 -6.34
C LEU A 119 -15.70 10.66 -7.34
N ASN A 120 -16.92 10.30 -7.78
CA ASN A 120 -17.75 11.15 -8.64
C ASN A 120 -18.25 12.41 -7.95
N VAL A 121 -18.84 12.28 -6.75
CA VAL A 121 -19.38 13.42 -5.97
C VAL A 121 -18.28 14.38 -5.57
N MET A 122 -17.14 13.86 -5.15
CA MET A 122 -15.99 14.68 -4.78
C MET A 122 -15.18 15.16 -5.98
N GLY A 123 -15.51 14.74 -7.20
CA GLY A 123 -14.99 15.29 -8.45
C GLY A 123 -13.52 14.95 -8.68
N LEU A 124 -13.17 13.65 -8.63
CA LEU A 124 -11.87 13.16 -9.06
C LEU A 124 -11.61 13.56 -10.52
N ASN A 125 -10.43 14.11 -10.81
CA ASN A 125 -10.11 14.55 -12.16
C ASN A 125 -9.62 13.41 -13.07
N ALA A 126 -8.81 12.50 -12.54
CA ALA A 126 -8.39 11.27 -13.22
C ALA A 126 -7.78 10.26 -12.23
N SER A 127 -7.81 9.00 -12.63
CA SER A 127 -7.09 7.91 -11.95
C SER A 127 -6.23 7.14 -12.94
N THR A 128 -5.33 6.30 -12.42
CA THR A 128 -4.77 5.17 -13.18
C THR A 128 -5.43 3.86 -12.72
N ILE A 129 -5.09 2.73 -13.36
CA ILE A 129 -5.55 1.41 -12.95
C ILE A 129 -4.44 0.75 -12.13
N GLY A 130 -4.74 0.26 -10.92
CA GLY A 130 -3.84 -0.56 -10.14
C GLY A 130 -3.99 -2.05 -10.44
N ASN A 131 -3.26 -2.89 -9.71
CA ASN A 131 -3.36 -4.33 -9.89
C ASN A 131 -4.63 -4.92 -9.26
N HIS A 132 -5.11 -4.34 -8.17
CA HIS A 132 -6.30 -4.80 -7.46
C HIS A 132 -7.62 -4.37 -8.12
N GLU A 133 -7.61 -3.50 -9.11
CA GLU A 133 -8.79 -3.24 -9.94
C GLU A 133 -9.27 -4.49 -10.69
N PHE A 134 -8.39 -5.47 -10.91
CA PHE A 134 -8.73 -6.71 -11.59
C PHE A 134 -9.21 -7.84 -10.66
N ASP A 135 -9.10 -7.70 -9.34
CA ASP A 135 -9.36 -8.78 -8.38
C ASP A 135 -10.80 -9.32 -8.45
N TYR A 136 -11.76 -8.46 -8.71
CA TYR A 136 -13.17 -8.85 -8.89
C TYR A 136 -13.53 -9.17 -10.35
N GLY A 137 -12.52 -9.25 -11.24
CA GLY A 137 -12.68 -9.57 -12.66
C GLY A 137 -12.85 -8.36 -13.56
N GLN A 138 -12.65 -8.60 -14.88
CA GLN A 138 -12.68 -7.54 -15.89
C GLN A 138 -14.07 -6.90 -16.06
N ASP A 139 -15.15 -7.67 -15.88
CA ASP A 139 -16.53 -7.14 -16.00
C ASP A 139 -16.89 -6.21 -14.84
N PHE A 140 -16.40 -6.50 -13.63
CA PHE A 140 -16.52 -5.59 -12.49
C PHE A 140 -15.82 -4.25 -12.80
N LEU A 141 -14.55 -4.31 -13.20
CA LEU A 141 -13.78 -3.10 -13.54
C LEU A 141 -14.48 -2.30 -14.65
N ARG A 142 -14.93 -2.96 -15.71
CA ARG A 142 -15.68 -2.33 -16.79
C ARG A 142 -16.88 -1.55 -16.25
N THR A 143 -17.69 -2.18 -15.40
CA THR A 143 -18.89 -1.56 -14.82
C THR A 143 -18.53 -0.34 -13.98
N ARG A 144 -17.44 -0.39 -13.18
CA ARG A 144 -17.00 0.76 -12.40
C ARG A 144 -16.52 1.91 -13.29
N MET A 145 -15.77 1.58 -14.34
CA MET A 145 -15.29 2.57 -15.32
C MET A 145 -16.42 3.22 -16.12
N GLU A 146 -17.48 2.46 -16.48
CA GLU A 146 -18.68 3.00 -17.15
C GLU A 146 -19.41 4.03 -16.29
N ASN A 147 -19.43 3.82 -14.97
CA ASN A 147 -20.11 4.71 -14.02
C ASN A 147 -19.22 5.85 -13.51
N ALA A 148 -17.93 5.86 -13.85
CA ALA A 148 -17.00 6.91 -13.44
C ALA A 148 -17.15 8.18 -14.29
N ASN A 149 -17.21 9.34 -13.63
CA ASN A 149 -17.26 10.66 -14.29
C ASN A 149 -15.86 11.19 -14.66
N TYR A 150 -14.82 10.42 -14.39
CA TYR A 150 -13.41 10.73 -14.65
C TYR A 150 -12.79 9.72 -15.61
N LYS A 151 -11.58 10.00 -16.11
CA LYS A 151 -10.85 9.11 -16.99
C LYS A 151 -9.86 8.24 -16.21
N TYR A 152 -9.69 7.00 -16.69
CA TYR A 152 -8.58 6.15 -16.31
C TYR A 152 -7.45 6.29 -17.31
N ILE A 153 -6.31 6.81 -16.86
CA ILE A 153 -5.15 7.07 -17.70
C ILE A 153 -4.17 5.91 -17.58
N VAL A 154 -4.02 5.10 -18.63
CA VAL A 154 -3.11 3.94 -18.64
C VAL A 154 -2.54 3.73 -20.02
N ALA A 155 -1.26 4.00 -20.20
CA ALA A 155 -0.59 3.91 -21.50
C ALA A 155 0.00 2.51 -21.78
N ASN A 156 0.38 1.77 -20.74
CA ASN A 156 1.06 0.49 -20.88
C ASN A 156 0.17 -0.75 -20.78
N LEU A 157 -1.13 -0.62 -20.57
CA LEU A 157 -2.10 -1.70 -20.64
C LEU A 157 -2.63 -1.84 -22.07
N LYS A 158 -2.58 -3.05 -22.62
CA LYS A 158 -3.01 -3.36 -23.99
C LYS A 158 -3.96 -4.55 -24.02
N ASP A 159 -4.93 -4.46 -24.93
CA ASP A 159 -5.85 -5.55 -25.27
C ASP A 159 -5.26 -6.41 -26.39
N ASP A 160 -5.12 -7.71 -26.16
CA ASP A 160 -4.58 -8.67 -27.14
C ASP A 160 -5.50 -8.89 -28.35
N TYR A 161 -6.80 -8.59 -28.18
CA TYR A 161 -7.80 -8.81 -29.23
C TYR A 161 -8.15 -7.53 -30.01
N ASN A 162 -7.54 -6.39 -29.68
CA ASN A 162 -7.84 -5.08 -30.25
C ASN A 162 -9.33 -4.73 -30.23
N ARG A 163 -10.02 -5.09 -29.13
CA ARG A 163 -11.45 -4.77 -28.95
C ARG A 163 -11.63 -3.26 -28.85
N THR A 164 -12.52 -2.70 -29.64
CA THR A 164 -12.99 -1.32 -29.44
C THR A 164 -13.70 -1.23 -28.09
N GLU A 165 -13.31 -0.25 -27.26
CA GLU A 165 -13.91 -0.03 -25.94
C GLU A 165 -13.73 -1.21 -24.96
N PHE A 166 -12.55 -1.82 -24.97
CA PHE A 166 -12.22 -2.91 -24.03
C PHE A 166 -12.42 -2.47 -22.58
N LEU A 167 -11.85 -1.34 -22.19
CA LEU A 167 -12.10 -0.67 -20.92
C LEU A 167 -12.67 0.73 -21.20
N PRO A 168 -13.94 0.98 -20.84
CA PRO A 168 -14.55 2.28 -21.05
C PRO A 168 -13.82 3.37 -20.25
N ASN A 169 -13.84 4.59 -20.74
CA ASN A 169 -13.14 5.72 -20.11
C ASN A 169 -11.61 5.59 -20.00
N GLN A 170 -10.98 4.53 -20.57
CA GLN A 170 -9.52 4.41 -20.63
C GLN A 170 -8.94 5.31 -21.72
N ILE A 171 -7.85 6.01 -21.37
CA ILE A 171 -7.03 6.77 -22.30
C ILE A 171 -5.54 6.58 -21.94
N GLU A 172 -4.62 6.80 -22.89
CA GLU A 172 -3.19 6.64 -22.64
C GLU A 172 -2.59 7.89 -21.93
N VAL A 173 -3.13 9.07 -22.28
CA VAL A 173 -2.63 10.39 -21.85
C VAL A 173 -3.79 11.36 -21.72
N GLN A 174 -3.75 12.24 -20.72
CA GLN A 174 -4.70 13.35 -20.58
C GLN A 174 -3.96 14.69 -20.46
N ILE A 175 -4.52 15.73 -21.06
CA ILE A 175 -4.03 17.10 -20.92
C ILE A 175 -5.05 17.90 -20.11
N PHE A 176 -4.62 18.42 -18.97
CA PHE A 176 -5.39 19.37 -18.16
C PHE A 176 -4.98 20.80 -18.54
N THR A 177 -5.96 21.62 -18.87
CA THR A 177 -5.75 23.05 -19.17
C THR A 177 -6.31 23.87 -18.03
N ILE A 178 -5.45 24.60 -17.32
CA ILE A 178 -5.76 25.38 -16.14
C ILE A 178 -5.25 26.81 -16.39
N GLY A 179 -6.16 27.74 -16.64
CA GLY A 179 -5.80 29.04 -17.16
C GLY A 179 -5.00 28.91 -18.46
N ASN A 180 -3.77 29.44 -18.47
CA ASN A 180 -2.86 29.34 -19.61
C ASN A 180 -1.85 28.19 -19.49
N VAL A 181 -1.94 27.36 -18.43
CA VAL A 181 -1.04 26.24 -18.21
C VAL A 181 -1.68 24.95 -18.73
N ARG A 182 -0.88 24.16 -19.42
CA ARG A 182 -1.25 22.82 -19.89
C ARG A 182 -0.36 21.76 -19.24
N ILE A 183 -0.96 20.82 -18.51
CA ILE A 183 -0.27 19.70 -17.85
C ILE A 183 -0.62 18.43 -18.60
N GLY A 184 0.38 17.75 -19.14
CA GLY A 184 0.23 16.42 -19.73
C GLY A 184 0.46 15.34 -18.67
N VAL A 185 -0.49 14.43 -18.53
CA VAL A 185 -0.41 13.30 -17.59
C VAL A 185 -0.36 12.01 -18.39
N ILE A 186 0.69 11.21 -18.17
CA ILE A 186 0.86 9.87 -18.75
C ILE A 186 0.54 8.87 -17.66
N GLY A 187 -0.43 7.96 -17.90
CA GLY A 187 -0.80 6.93 -16.94
C GLY A 187 0.02 5.66 -17.10
N LEU A 188 0.30 4.99 -15.97
CA LEU A 188 0.99 3.70 -15.96
C LEU A 188 0.34 2.78 -14.91
N THR A 189 0.37 1.47 -15.20
CA THR A 189 0.08 0.43 -14.21
C THR A 189 1.29 -0.50 -14.07
N THR A 190 1.44 -1.14 -12.91
CA THR A 190 2.57 -2.04 -12.67
C THR A 190 2.54 -3.25 -13.61
N ILE A 191 3.70 -3.57 -14.20
CA ILE A 191 3.83 -4.80 -15.00
C ILE A 191 3.75 -6.06 -14.14
N THR A 192 3.94 -5.93 -12.83
CA THR A 192 3.79 -7.04 -11.88
C THR A 192 2.33 -7.38 -11.57
N THR A 193 1.36 -6.65 -12.14
CA THR A 193 -0.07 -6.97 -12.02
C THR A 193 -0.37 -8.45 -12.29
N VAL A 194 0.35 -9.07 -13.24
CA VAL A 194 0.21 -10.51 -13.54
C VAL A 194 0.53 -11.44 -12.37
N GLU A 195 1.28 -10.95 -11.38
CA GLU A 195 1.71 -11.67 -10.18
C GLU A 195 1.01 -11.15 -8.91
N LYS A 196 0.31 -10.01 -9.00
CA LYS A 196 -0.24 -9.28 -7.84
C LYS A 196 -1.77 -9.19 -7.81
N THR A 197 -2.46 -9.72 -8.79
CA THR A 197 -3.92 -9.83 -8.80
C THR A 197 -4.37 -11.29 -8.72
N SER A 198 -5.50 -11.53 -8.07
CA SER A 198 -6.22 -12.81 -8.14
C SER A 198 -7.13 -12.91 -9.36
N GLY A 199 -7.38 -11.79 -10.05
CA GLY A 199 -8.30 -11.69 -11.17
C GLY A 199 -7.85 -12.38 -12.45
N ASP A 200 -8.79 -12.51 -13.40
CA ASP A 200 -8.50 -13.06 -14.72
C ASP A 200 -8.00 -11.95 -15.67
N LEU A 201 -6.78 -12.09 -16.14
CA LEU A 201 -6.10 -11.20 -17.08
C LEU A 201 -6.12 -11.73 -18.52
N THR A 202 -7.01 -12.68 -18.84
CA THR A 202 -7.10 -13.24 -20.20
C THR A 202 -7.38 -12.15 -21.25
N GLY A 203 -6.51 -12.07 -22.24
CA GLY A 203 -6.66 -11.13 -23.36
C GLY A 203 -6.12 -9.72 -23.08
N ILE A 204 -5.32 -9.54 -22.02
CA ILE A 204 -4.61 -8.29 -21.74
C ILE A 204 -3.15 -8.55 -21.39
N HIS A 205 -2.31 -7.56 -21.70
CA HIS A 205 -0.92 -7.58 -21.29
C HIS A 205 -0.41 -6.18 -20.93
N PHE A 206 0.70 -6.14 -20.20
CA PHE A 206 1.34 -4.92 -19.74
C PHE A 206 2.68 -4.74 -20.44
N GLN A 207 2.89 -3.58 -21.05
CA GLN A 207 4.09 -3.23 -21.79
C GLN A 207 5.12 -2.54 -20.89
N GLU A 208 6.40 -2.69 -21.22
CA GLU A 208 7.50 -2.02 -20.56
C GLU A 208 7.43 -0.49 -20.66
N TYR A 209 7.82 0.19 -19.61
CA TYR A 209 7.57 1.61 -19.38
C TYR A 209 8.34 2.56 -20.29
N LYS A 210 9.66 2.34 -20.43
CA LYS A 210 10.60 3.33 -20.99
C LYS A 210 10.19 3.89 -22.35
N SER A 211 9.92 3.01 -23.31
CA SER A 211 9.57 3.41 -24.67
C SER A 211 8.25 4.17 -24.74
N ILE A 212 7.28 3.77 -23.93
CA ILE A 212 5.95 4.38 -23.83
C ILE A 212 6.08 5.80 -23.26
N ILE A 213 6.79 5.94 -22.13
CA ILE A 213 6.99 7.24 -21.49
C ILE A 213 7.70 8.20 -22.45
N ILE A 214 8.80 7.78 -23.09
CA ILE A 214 9.54 8.64 -24.03
C ILE A 214 8.66 9.08 -25.20
N LYS A 215 7.91 8.14 -25.80
CA LYS A 215 7.00 8.43 -26.92
C LYS A 215 5.96 9.49 -26.54
N HIS A 216 5.25 9.27 -25.42
CA HIS A 216 4.18 10.18 -25.02
C HIS A 216 4.70 11.52 -24.51
N ALA A 217 5.84 11.53 -23.79
CA ALA A 217 6.47 12.77 -23.36
C ALA A 217 6.93 13.63 -24.56
N ASP A 218 7.47 13.00 -25.61
CA ASP A 218 7.86 13.70 -26.85
C ASP A 218 6.64 14.35 -27.54
N ILE A 219 5.55 13.61 -27.71
CA ILE A 219 4.29 14.13 -28.27
C ILE A 219 3.75 15.28 -27.41
N LEU A 220 3.69 15.11 -26.08
CA LEU A 220 3.19 16.13 -25.17
C LEU A 220 4.01 17.42 -25.24
N ARG A 221 5.35 17.33 -25.24
CA ARG A 221 6.24 18.49 -25.27
C ARG A 221 6.32 19.14 -26.65
N ASN A 222 6.52 18.32 -27.69
CA ASN A 222 6.89 18.84 -29.01
C ASN A 222 5.69 19.10 -29.92
N GLU A 223 4.61 18.33 -29.82
CA GLU A 223 3.40 18.53 -30.63
C GLU A 223 2.33 19.28 -29.84
N GLN A 224 2.03 18.84 -28.61
CA GLN A 224 0.98 19.40 -27.78
C GLN A 224 1.42 20.64 -26.99
N LYS A 225 2.73 20.94 -26.90
CA LYS A 225 3.29 22.12 -26.22
C LYS A 225 2.80 22.29 -24.78
N VAL A 226 2.77 21.19 -24.00
CA VAL A 226 2.41 21.26 -22.58
C VAL A 226 3.52 21.94 -21.77
N ASN A 227 3.15 22.58 -20.66
CA ASN A 227 4.07 23.27 -19.75
C ASN A 227 4.74 22.29 -18.77
N ALA A 228 4.07 21.18 -18.44
CA ALA A 228 4.61 20.12 -17.59
C ALA A 228 4.16 18.74 -18.06
N VAL A 229 5.00 17.72 -17.82
CA VAL A 229 4.68 16.30 -18.07
C VAL A 229 4.81 15.54 -16.76
N ILE A 230 3.71 14.91 -16.31
CA ILE A 230 3.63 14.16 -15.06
C ILE A 230 3.33 12.70 -15.37
N ILE A 231 3.94 11.79 -14.62
CA ILE A 231 3.50 10.39 -14.56
C ILE A 231 2.48 10.24 -13.43
N LEU A 232 1.35 9.60 -13.72
CA LEU A 232 0.40 9.06 -12.75
C LEU A 232 0.46 7.54 -12.86
N GLY A 233 1.20 6.89 -11.94
CA GLY A 233 1.54 5.49 -12.11
C GLY A 233 1.20 4.64 -10.88
N HIS A 234 0.44 3.58 -11.06
CA HIS A 234 0.33 2.55 -10.03
C HIS A 234 1.60 1.70 -10.00
N THR A 235 2.70 2.32 -9.59
CA THR A 235 4.04 1.75 -9.42
C THR A 235 4.68 2.38 -8.20
N GLY A 236 5.47 1.61 -7.46
CA GLY A 236 5.89 2.00 -6.13
C GLY A 236 7.34 2.40 -5.98
N LEU A 237 7.56 3.20 -4.94
CA LEU A 237 8.87 3.54 -4.39
C LEU A 237 8.79 3.42 -2.87
N MET A 238 9.76 2.73 -2.28
CA MET A 238 9.95 2.69 -0.85
C MET A 238 11.27 3.35 -0.50
N CYS A 239 11.22 4.35 0.38
CA CYS A 239 12.38 5.00 0.94
C CYS A 239 12.41 4.76 2.44
N LEU A 240 13.56 4.37 2.97
CA LEU A 240 13.72 4.05 4.39
C LEU A 240 13.89 5.33 5.20
N ASN A 241 13.20 5.38 6.32
CA ASN A 241 13.42 6.39 7.35
C ASN A 241 13.89 5.77 8.65
N ASP A 242 14.59 6.57 9.45
CA ASP A 242 15.08 6.19 10.76
C ASP A 242 13.92 5.81 11.69
N GLY A 243 13.65 4.51 11.80
CA GLY A 243 12.78 3.92 12.82
C GLY A 243 11.38 3.49 12.38
N ASP A 244 10.87 3.92 11.25
CA ASP A 244 9.59 3.43 10.71
C ASP A 244 9.70 3.22 9.20
N ALA A 245 9.94 1.99 8.77
CA ALA A 245 10.31 1.62 7.40
C ALA A 245 9.24 1.93 6.33
N LYS A 246 8.08 2.46 6.74
CA LYS A 246 6.95 2.71 5.85
C LYS A 246 6.61 4.18 5.67
N MET A 247 7.17 5.09 6.47
CA MET A 247 6.73 6.46 6.50
C MET A 247 7.89 7.46 6.53
N GLU A 248 7.90 8.35 5.59
CA GLU A 248 8.78 9.50 5.55
C GLU A 248 8.07 10.73 6.12
N LEU A 249 8.58 11.26 7.25
CA LEU A 249 7.95 12.37 7.97
C LEU A 249 8.48 13.75 7.56
N THR A 250 9.55 13.78 6.78
CA THR A 250 10.19 15.04 6.36
C THR A 250 10.47 15.03 4.88
N MET A 251 10.05 16.08 4.20
CA MET A 251 10.41 16.29 2.80
C MET A 251 11.92 16.36 2.66
N ARG A 252 12.48 15.53 1.81
CA ARG A 252 13.89 15.57 1.48
C ARG A 252 14.14 16.55 0.38
N ASP A 253 15.06 17.48 0.60
CA ASP A 253 15.42 18.42 -0.43
C ASP A 253 16.11 17.70 -1.60
N LYS A 254 16.13 18.35 -2.75
CA LYS A 254 16.73 17.85 -4.00
C LYS A 254 18.20 17.40 -3.85
N TYR A 255 18.89 17.85 -2.83
CA TYR A 255 20.32 17.65 -2.61
C TYR A 255 20.61 16.61 -1.52
N THR A 256 19.61 16.19 -0.76
CA THR A 256 19.76 15.12 0.21
C THR A 256 19.88 13.75 -0.48
N SER A 257 20.63 12.87 0.15
CA SER A 257 21.01 11.57 -0.40
C SER A 257 19.80 10.73 -0.86
N GLN A 258 19.84 10.24 -2.09
CA GLN A 258 18.90 9.26 -2.65
C GLN A 258 19.23 7.82 -2.17
N ASN A 259 20.18 7.66 -1.22
CA ASN A 259 20.77 6.37 -0.87
C ASN A 259 19.89 5.52 0.05
N ASP A 260 18.79 6.06 0.53
CA ASP A 260 17.84 5.39 1.42
C ASP A 260 16.60 4.85 0.71
N CYS A 261 16.43 5.12 -0.59
CA CYS A 261 15.37 4.52 -1.38
C CYS A 261 15.78 3.17 -1.96
N ASN A 262 14.83 2.25 -2.07
CA ASN A 262 15.06 0.96 -2.66
C ASN A 262 15.27 1.08 -4.18
N THR A 263 16.50 0.82 -4.63
CA THR A 263 16.90 0.92 -6.05
C THR A 263 16.30 -0.18 -6.92
N ASP A 264 15.73 -1.23 -6.31
CA ASP A 264 15.05 -2.30 -7.02
C ASP A 264 13.58 -2.01 -7.31
N ASP A 265 13.01 -0.98 -6.70
CA ASP A 265 11.63 -0.57 -6.94
C ASP A 265 11.41 -0.01 -8.35
N GLU A 266 10.19 -0.19 -8.87
CA GLU A 266 9.85 0.15 -10.26
C GLU A 266 10.06 1.63 -10.56
N VAL A 267 9.61 2.55 -9.68
CA VAL A 267 9.77 3.99 -9.88
C VAL A 267 11.25 4.37 -9.99
N TYR A 268 12.11 3.81 -9.12
CA TYR A 268 13.54 4.08 -9.20
C TYR A 268 14.13 3.64 -10.55
N LYS A 269 13.81 2.40 -10.98
CA LYS A 269 14.26 1.83 -12.26
C LYS A 269 13.72 2.60 -13.47
N ILE A 270 12.45 3.01 -13.43
CA ILE A 270 11.85 3.86 -14.46
C ILE A 270 12.66 5.15 -14.60
N LEU A 271 12.81 5.91 -13.52
CA LEU A 271 13.49 7.20 -13.54
C LEU A 271 14.96 7.09 -13.93
N GLN A 272 15.66 6.03 -13.46
CA GLN A 272 17.04 5.75 -13.87
C GLN A 272 17.17 5.50 -15.37
N SER A 273 16.17 4.90 -15.99
CA SER A 273 16.20 4.52 -17.42
C SER A 273 15.87 5.68 -18.36
N LEU A 274 15.22 6.74 -17.86
CA LEU A 274 14.76 7.86 -18.70
C LEU A 274 15.85 8.90 -18.94
N PRO A 275 15.91 9.51 -20.13
CA PRO A 275 16.70 10.72 -20.35
C PRO A 275 16.27 11.84 -19.41
N LYS A 276 17.24 12.62 -18.92
CA LYS A 276 16.98 13.79 -18.07
C LYS A 276 15.98 14.75 -18.73
N GLY A 277 14.98 15.20 -17.97
CA GLY A 277 13.98 16.16 -18.45
C GLY A 277 12.85 15.52 -19.27
N THR A 278 12.78 14.17 -19.39
CA THR A 278 11.65 13.51 -20.04
C THR A 278 10.34 13.82 -19.32
N ILE A 279 10.33 13.76 -17.99
CA ILE A 279 9.19 14.08 -17.14
C ILE A 279 9.56 15.10 -16.06
N ASP A 280 8.55 15.73 -15.46
CA ASP A 280 8.73 16.78 -14.46
C ASP A 280 8.37 16.36 -13.05
N ALA A 281 7.43 15.40 -12.88
CA ALA A 281 7.03 14.86 -11.60
C ALA A 281 6.47 13.43 -11.76
N PHE A 282 6.44 12.68 -10.66
CA PHE A 282 5.92 11.32 -10.59
C PHE A 282 4.98 11.18 -9.39
N ILE A 283 3.73 10.77 -9.62
CA ILE A 283 2.74 10.40 -8.61
C ILE A 283 2.60 8.89 -8.66
N GLY A 284 2.92 8.22 -7.56
CA GLY A 284 2.98 6.75 -7.48
C GLY A 284 2.01 6.12 -6.47
N GLY A 285 2.03 4.78 -6.39
CA GLY A 285 1.23 3.97 -5.46
C GLY A 285 1.83 2.57 -5.29
N HIS A 286 0.99 1.53 -5.02
CA HIS A 286 1.36 0.11 -5.04
C HIS A 286 2.18 -0.41 -3.85
N LYS A 287 3.14 0.34 -3.33
CA LYS A 287 4.08 -0.13 -2.29
C LYS A 287 3.64 0.14 -0.86
N HIS A 288 2.50 0.79 -0.65
CA HIS A 288 1.92 1.08 0.66
C HIS A 288 2.92 1.75 1.61
N GLY A 289 3.53 2.83 1.16
CA GLY A 289 4.47 3.61 1.94
C GLY A 289 4.48 5.06 1.52
N VAL A 290 4.58 5.97 2.50
CA VAL A 290 4.69 7.40 2.23
C VAL A 290 6.11 7.71 1.79
N SER A 291 6.25 8.24 0.58
CA SER A 291 7.52 8.76 0.07
C SER A 291 7.30 10.08 -0.65
N HIS A 292 8.16 11.09 -0.36
CA HIS A 292 8.18 12.37 -1.04
C HIS A 292 9.63 12.78 -1.26
N HIS A 293 10.21 12.19 -2.30
CA HIS A 293 11.64 12.28 -2.60
C HIS A 293 11.93 12.94 -3.94
N TRP A 294 13.15 13.43 -4.09
CA TRP A 294 13.72 13.77 -5.38
C TRP A 294 14.62 12.64 -5.88
N ILE A 295 14.22 11.97 -6.96
CA ILE A 295 14.96 10.89 -7.61
C ILE A 295 15.41 11.36 -8.99
N PHE A 296 16.71 11.42 -9.26
CA PHE A 296 17.29 11.88 -10.52
C PHE A 296 16.67 13.19 -11.04
N ASP A 297 16.55 14.21 -10.21
CA ASP A 297 15.92 15.51 -10.51
C ASP A 297 14.39 15.45 -10.74
N THR A 298 13.71 14.39 -10.39
CA THR A 298 12.27 14.26 -10.50
C THR A 298 11.66 14.11 -9.12
N PRO A 299 10.74 14.99 -8.71
CA PRO A 299 10.00 14.82 -7.47
C PRO A 299 9.03 13.64 -7.61
N VAL A 300 9.03 12.78 -6.62
CA VAL A 300 8.19 11.58 -6.52
C VAL A 300 7.36 11.68 -5.26
N VAL A 301 6.07 11.40 -5.36
CA VAL A 301 5.16 11.30 -4.22
C VAL A 301 4.40 9.98 -4.28
N THR A 302 4.35 9.27 -3.15
CA THR A 302 3.49 8.12 -2.90
C THR A 302 2.86 8.25 -1.52
N ASN A 303 1.67 7.72 -1.31
CA ASN A 303 1.01 7.65 -0.02
C ASN A 303 0.94 6.20 0.48
N ASP A 304 0.61 6.02 1.76
CA ASP A 304 0.32 4.70 2.30
C ASP A 304 -1.04 4.19 1.79
N LYS A 305 -1.43 3.01 2.20
CA LYS A 305 -2.68 2.34 1.84
C LYS A 305 -3.89 2.83 2.63
N ASN A 306 -5.07 2.37 2.22
CA ASN A 306 -6.35 2.52 2.90
C ASN A 306 -6.79 3.99 3.08
N GLY A 307 -6.22 4.92 2.30
CA GLY A 307 -6.55 6.35 2.43
C GLY A 307 -6.20 6.97 3.78
N ILE A 308 -5.21 6.41 4.51
CA ILE A 308 -4.77 6.97 5.81
C ILE A 308 -4.05 8.30 5.61
N TYR A 309 -3.36 8.45 4.49
CA TYR A 309 -2.62 9.65 4.12
C TYR A 309 -2.92 10.07 2.69
N ALA A 310 -2.80 11.38 2.46
CA ALA A 310 -2.77 12.00 1.15
C ALA A 310 -1.59 12.97 1.08
N SER A 311 -1.34 13.54 -0.09
CA SER A 311 -0.30 14.56 -0.28
C SER A 311 -0.77 15.64 -1.26
N VAL A 312 -0.21 16.84 -1.15
CA VAL A 312 -0.42 17.91 -2.14
C VAL A 312 0.90 18.28 -2.79
N MET A 313 0.93 18.27 -4.12
CA MET A 313 2.06 18.74 -4.91
C MET A 313 1.72 20.11 -5.50
N TYR A 314 2.57 21.11 -5.26
CA TYR A 314 2.42 22.46 -5.79
C TYR A 314 3.38 22.66 -6.95
N LEU A 315 2.83 22.93 -8.15
CA LEU A 315 3.58 23.24 -9.36
C LEU A 315 3.55 24.74 -9.62
N HIS A 316 4.71 25.35 -9.74
CA HIS A 316 4.86 26.78 -9.97
C HIS A 316 5.32 27.08 -11.39
N PHE A 317 4.68 28.05 -12.04
CA PHE A 317 4.93 28.42 -13.43
C PHE A 317 5.26 29.92 -13.52
N ASP A 318 6.31 30.25 -14.24
CA ASP A 318 6.75 31.65 -14.48
C ASP A 318 5.86 32.31 -15.55
N VAL A 319 4.98 33.22 -15.12
CA VAL A 319 4.04 33.93 -16.00
C VAL A 319 4.79 34.75 -17.07
N LYS A 320 5.92 35.38 -16.70
CA LYS A 320 6.70 36.20 -17.60
C LYS A 320 7.46 35.40 -18.63
N ASN A 321 7.75 34.15 -18.34
CA ASN A 321 8.47 33.23 -19.22
C ASN A 321 7.53 32.18 -19.83
N ASN A 322 6.42 32.64 -20.40
CA ASN A 322 5.44 31.79 -21.10
C ASN A 322 4.99 30.56 -20.28
N TYR A 323 4.76 30.74 -18.99
CA TYR A 323 4.38 29.69 -18.05
C TYR A 323 5.35 28.51 -18.02
N ALA A 324 6.65 28.77 -18.09
CA ALA A 324 7.68 27.75 -17.90
C ALA A 324 7.61 27.20 -16.48
N LEU A 325 7.66 25.88 -16.35
CA LEU A 325 7.66 25.22 -15.05
C LEU A 325 8.93 25.57 -14.25
N LEU A 326 8.74 26.07 -13.05
CA LEU A 326 9.81 26.33 -12.08
C LEU A 326 10.13 25.04 -11.31
N LYS A 327 10.74 24.07 -11.98
CA LYS A 327 10.93 22.70 -11.49
C LYS A 327 11.61 22.66 -10.12
N ASP A 328 12.60 23.53 -9.88
CA ASP A 328 13.32 23.58 -8.60
C ASP A 328 12.49 24.17 -7.44
N LYS A 329 11.30 24.70 -7.75
CA LYS A 329 10.37 25.27 -6.77
C LYS A 329 9.15 24.35 -6.51
N ILE A 330 9.10 23.17 -7.11
CA ILE A 330 8.04 22.20 -6.80
C ILE A 330 8.10 21.85 -5.30
N GLN A 331 6.95 21.94 -4.64
CA GLN A 331 6.79 21.65 -3.23
C GLN A 331 5.82 20.48 -3.05
N ILE A 332 6.03 19.68 -2.01
CA ILE A 332 5.14 18.56 -1.66
C ILE A 332 4.80 18.69 -0.18
N GLU A 333 3.52 18.83 0.10
CA GLU A 333 2.94 18.77 1.43
C GLU A 333 2.51 17.33 1.72
N SER A 334 3.27 16.65 2.57
CA SER A 334 3.11 15.23 2.87
C SER A 334 3.81 14.88 4.18
N PRO A 335 3.28 13.88 4.94
CA PRO A 335 1.98 13.23 4.78
C PRO A 335 0.85 14.07 5.38
N LEU A 336 -0.32 14.08 4.72
CA LEU A 336 -1.54 14.65 5.28
C LEU A 336 -2.34 13.55 5.96
N PRO A 337 -2.52 13.57 7.29
CA PRO A 337 -3.22 12.51 8.01
C PRO A 337 -4.74 12.63 7.80
N ILE A 338 -5.39 11.61 7.23
CA ILE A 338 -6.82 11.63 6.92
C ILE A 338 -7.60 11.10 8.13
N CYS A 339 -7.94 11.99 9.05
CA CYS A 339 -8.70 11.69 10.26
C CYS A 339 -9.15 12.98 10.98
N GLU A 340 -10.11 12.85 11.90
CA GLU A 340 -10.58 13.93 12.75
C GLU A 340 -9.56 14.29 13.84
N LYS A 341 -8.89 13.27 14.40
CA LYS A 341 -7.93 13.41 15.49
C LYS A 341 -6.60 12.77 15.14
N VAL A 342 -5.53 13.39 15.60
CA VAL A 342 -4.16 12.87 15.47
C VAL A 342 -3.55 12.65 16.85
N PHE A 343 -2.56 11.79 16.92
CA PHE A 343 -1.72 11.67 18.11
C PHE A 343 -0.84 12.91 18.26
N GLU A 344 -0.88 13.54 19.43
CA GLU A 344 -0.27 14.85 19.70
C GLU A 344 1.22 14.90 19.38
N ASN A 345 1.97 13.86 19.72
CA ASN A 345 3.42 13.84 19.56
C ASN A 345 3.85 13.50 18.13
N THR A 346 3.11 12.64 17.43
CA THR A 346 3.49 12.14 16.10
C THR A 346 2.79 12.86 14.96
N LYS A 347 1.68 13.57 15.25
CA LYS A 347 0.79 14.17 14.25
C LYS A 347 0.23 13.17 13.23
N ARG A 348 0.13 11.89 13.62
CA ARG A 348 -0.35 10.76 12.80
C ARG A 348 -1.75 10.34 13.21
N CYS A 349 -2.49 9.71 12.28
CA CYS A 349 -3.75 9.02 12.57
C CYS A 349 -3.53 7.59 13.04
N ASP A 350 -2.49 6.93 12.53
CA ASP A 350 -2.16 5.54 12.84
C ASP A 350 -1.34 5.45 14.13
N LEU A 351 -1.56 4.36 14.86
CA LEU A 351 -0.88 4.12 16.12
C LEU A 351 0.60 3.79 15.86
N PRO A 352 1.56 4.51 16.49
CA PRO A 352 2.96 4.14 16.40
C PRO A 352 3.24 2.78 17.06
N LYS A 353 4.30 2.08 16.64
CA LYS A 353 4.70 0.79 17.22
C LYS A 353 4.89 0.83 18.74
N ASP A 354 5.42 1.91 19.26
CA ASP A 354 5.50 2.20 20.69
C ASP A 354 4.40 3.21 21.04
N GLU A 355 3.27 2.71 21.54
CA GLU A 355 2.12 3.52 21.94
C GLU A 355 2.49 4.62 22.92
N SER A 356 3.49 4.41 23.79
CA SER A 356 3.95 5.41 24.76
C SER A 356 4.51 6.68 24.10
N THR A 357 4.88 6.62 22.83
CA THR A 357 5.40 7.76 22.05
C THR A 357 4.29 8.58 21.39
N ALA A 358 3.07 8.08 21.32
CA ALA A 358 1.95 8.69 20.59
C ALA A 358 1.50 10.05 21.19
N GLY A 359 1.44 10.14 22.51
CA GLY A 359 0.79 11.25 23.20
C GLY A 359 -0.74 11.13 23.19
N ASN A 360 -1.45 12.21 23.56
CA ASN A 360 -2.90 12.24 23.58
C ASN A 360 -3.48 12.35 22.15
N LEU A 361 -4.75 11.94 21.98
CA LEU A 361 -5.53 12.25 20.78
C LEU A 361 -6.02 13.69 20.84
N VAL A 362 -5.70 14.48 19.82
CA VAL A 362 -6.09 15.88 19.69
C VAL A 362 -6.79 16.13 18.36
N ASN A 363 -7.76 17.06 18.35
CA ASN A 363 -8.43 17.43 17.11
C ASN A 363 -7.42 17.99 16.11
N TYR A 364 -7.61 17.65 14.85
CA TYR A 364 -6.74 18.09 13.77
C TYR A 364 -7.37 19.20 12.94
N SER A 365 -6.54 20.11 12.45
CA SER A 365 -6.94 21.15 11.51
C SER A 365 -5.95 21.20 10.35
N PHE A 366 -6.47 21.30 9.14
CA PHE A 366 -5.71 21.51 7.93
C PHE A 366 -5.93 22.92 7.43
N HIS A 367 -4.89 23.69 7.18
CA HIS A 367 -4.95 25.11 6.82
C HIS A 367 -5.89 25.93 7.73
N ASN A 368 -5.78 25.70 9.05
CA ASN A 368 -6.62 26.33 10.08
C ASN A 368 -8.14 25.98 10.01
N VAL A 369 -8.54 25.00 9.19
CA VAL A 369 -9.91 24.50 9.13
C VAL A 369 -9.97 23.15 9.87
N PRO A 370 -10.86 23.00 10.87
CA PRO A 370 -11.02 21.72 11.55
C PRO A 370 -11.41 20.61 10.59
N ILE A 371 -10.80 19.43 10.75
CA ILE A 371 -11.18 18.25 10.00
C ILE A 371 -12.35 17.58 10.68
N GLU A 372 -13.44 17.49 9.96
CA GLU A 372 -14.70 16.85 10.33
C GLU A 372 -15.26 16.11 9.11
N LYS A 373 -16.31 15.32 9.29
CA LYS A 373 -16.95 14.61 8.19
C LYS A 373 -17.53 15.58 7.16
N GLU A 374 -17.32 15.27 5.88
CA GLU A 374 -17.80 16.11 4.77
C GLU A 374 -19.31 15.91 4.53
N GLU A 375 -20.09 16.97 4.72
CA GLU A 375 -21.55 16.92 4.64
C GLU A 375 -22.07 16.50 3.24
N MET A 376 -21.34 16.81 2.16
CA MET A 376 -21.71 16.40 0.81
C MET A 376 -21.80 14.88 0.64
N LEU A 377 -21.11 14.11 1.50
CA LEU A 377 -21.08 12.65 1.45
C LEU A 377 -22.14 11.98 2.32
N LYS A 378 -22.91 12.74 3.08
CA LYS A 378 -23.92 12.22 4.02
C LYS A 378 -24.90 11.25 3.35
N ASN A 379 -25.44 11.61 2.17
CA ASN A 379 -26.38 10.75 1.47
C ASN A 379 -25.76 9.40 1.05
N ILE A 380 -24.48 9.40 0.63
CA ILE A 380 -23.75 8.18 0.31
C ILE A 380 -23.59 7.35 1.57
N THR A 381 -23.10 7.97 2.65
CA THR A 381 -22.93 7.33 3.96
C THR A 381 -24.24 6.67 4.42
N GLU A 382 -25.35 7.41 4.45
CA GLU A 382 -26.65 6.88 4.89
C GLU A 382 -27.15 5.74 4.03
N THR A 383 -26.93 5.79 2.70
CA THR A 383 -27.36 4.76 1.75
C THR A 383 -26.71 3.40 2.03
N TYR A 384 -25.42 3.38 2.32
CA TYR A 384 -24.65 2.13 2.47
C TYR A 384 -24.45 1.70 3.94
N TRP A 385 -24.76 2.60 4.90
CA TRP A 385 -24.47 2.37 6.31
C TRP A 385 -25.25 1.22 6.93
N GLU A 386 -26.52 1.06 6.56
CA GLU A 386 -27.41 0.05 7.16
C GLU A 386 -26.88 -1.37 6.88
N GLU A 387 -26.52 -1.66 5.63
CA GLU A 387 -25.95 -2.96 5.25
C GLU A 387 -24.58 -3.20 5.90
N TYR A 388 -23.74 -2.16 5.98
CA TYR A 388 -22.43 -2.25 6.64
C TYR A 388 -22.54 -2.54 8.13
N GLN A 389 -23.55 -1.99 8.81
CA GLN A 389 -23.78 -2.23 10.24
C GLN A 389 -24.08 -3.70 10.56
N GLU A 390 -24.76 -4.44 9.70
CA GLU A 390 -25.02 -5.88 9.92
C GLU A 390 -23.71 -6.64 10.13
N TYR A 391 -22.70 -6.36 9.33
CA TYR A 391 -21.37 -6.97 9.46
C TYR A 391 -20.61 -6.49 10.71
N LEU A 392 -20.76 -5.23 11.12
CA LEU A 392 -20.17 -4.73 12.37
C LEU A 392 -20.77 -5.39 13.60
N GLN A 393 -22.08 -5.65 13.59
CA GLN A 393 -22.82 -6.22 14.73
C GLN A 393 -22.59 -7.73 14.87
N GLU A 394 -22.19 -8.43 13.82
CA GLU A 394 -21.89 -9.86 13.87
C GLU A 394 -20.54 -10.12 14.57
N ILE A 395 -20.57 -10.22 15.90
CA ILE A 395 -19.36 -10.52 16.69
C ILE A 395 -19.03 -12.00 16.58
N LEU A 396 -17.81 -12.30 16.15
CA LEU A 396 -17.31 -13.67 15.95
C LEU A 396 -16.63 -14.21 17.21
N THR A 397 -15.80 -13.39 17.84
CA THR A 397 -15.06 -13.69 19.08
C THR A 397 -14.50 -12.37 19.66
N HIS A 398 -13.64 -12.46 20.67
CA HIS A 398 -12.91 -11.31 21.21
C HIS A 398 -11.46 -11.65 21.56
N THR A 399 -10.63 -10.65 21.74
CA THR A 399 -9.24 -10.79 22.20
C THR A 399 -8.87 -9.68 23.18
N GLN A 400 -7.94 -9.97 24.10
CA GLN A 400 -7.26 -8.97 24.94
C GLN A 400 -5.86 -8.66 24.41
N ASP A 401 -5.40 -9.40 23.40
CA ASP A 401 -4.07 -9.30 22.85
C ASP A 401 -4.06 -8.57 21.50
N ILE A 402 -2.89 -8.09 21.09
CA ILE A 402 -2.63 -7.56 19.75
C ILE A 402 -2.22 -8.74 18.85
N PHE A 403 -2.92 -8.92 17.73
CA PHE A 403 -2.52 -9.80 16.64
C PHE A 403 -1.93 -8.94 15.51
N GLU A 404 -0.63 -8.74 15.63
CA GLU A 404 0.10 -7.79 14.77
C GLU A 404 0.20 -8.26 13.32
N GLN A 405 -0.04 -7.34 12.37
CA GLN A 405 0.24 -7.53 10.95
C GLN A 405 1.64 -6.99 10.64
N THR A 406 2.59 -7.88 10.40
CA THR A 406 3.92 -7.53 9.91
C THR A 406 4.49 -8.61 9.02
N GLY A 407 5.13 -8.22 7.92
CA GLY A 407 5.83 -9.13 7.00
C GLY A 407 7.29 -9.42 7.39
N GLU A 408 7.77 -8.88 8.52
CA GLU A 408 9.19 -8.94 8.87
C GLU A 408 9.56 -10.15 9.73
N SER A 409 8.63 -10.66 10.51
CA SER A 409 8.87 -11.75 11.48
C SER A 409 7.64 -12.63 11.70
N GLU A 410 7.84 -13.75 12.39
CA GLU A 410 6.75 -14.62 12.80
C GLU A 410 5.86 -13.92 13.83
N GLN A 411 4.54 -14.02 13.66
CA GLN A 411 3.52 -13.42 14.52
C GLN A 411 2.34 -14.38 14.75
N ALA A 412 1.60 -14.13 15.85
CA ALA A 412 0.42 -14.90 16.21
C ALA A 412 -0.64 -14.94 15.10
N LEU A 413 -0.86 -13.83 14.39
CA LEU A 413 -1.85 -13.73 13.32
C LEU A 413 -1.59 -14.73 12.19
N GLY A 414 -0.40 -14.72 11.62
CA GLY A 414 -0.03 -15.65 10.56
C GLY A 414 -0.07 -17.13 11.00
N ASN A 415 0.34 -17.38 12.25
CA ASN A 415 0.31 -18.72 12.82
C ASN A 415 -1.12 -19.24 13.04
N LEU A 416 -2.03 -18.40 13.53
CA LEU A 416 -3.46 -18.70 13.68
C LEU A 416 -4.06 -19.20 12.35
N PHE A 417 -3.86 -18.46 11.27
CA PHE A 417 -4.38 -18.83 9.95
C PHE A 417 -3.75 -20.11 9.40
N CYS A 418 -2.45 -20.26 9.56
CA CYS A 418 -1.77 -21.49 9.13
C CYS A 418 -2.23 -22.72 9.92
N ASP A 419 -2.44 -22.62 11.24
CA ASP A 419 -2.97 -23.71 12.06
C ASP A 419 -4.40 -24.07 11.65
N PHE A 420 -5.20 -23.07 11.37
CA PHE A 420 -6.55 -23.23 10.86
C PHE A 420 -6.57 -23.96 9.51
N PHE A 421 -5.72 -23.58 8.55
CA PHE A 421 -5.62 -24.28 7.25
C PHE A 421 -5.26 -25.75 7.41
N ARG A 422 -4.33 -26.07 8.30
CA ARG A 422 -4.00 -27.47 8.60
C ARG A 422 -5.20 -28.23 9.18
N ARG A 423 -5.91 -27.61 10.11
CA ARG A 423 -7.08 -28.21 10.75
C ARG A 423 -8.19 -28.51 9.75
N ILE A 424 -8.53 -27.56 8.88
CA ILE A 424 -9.64 -27.72 7.92
C ILE A 424 -9.31 -28.72 6.83
N THR A 425 -8.07 -28.74 6.33
CA THR A 425 -7.66 -29.54 5.19
C THR A 425 -7.12 -30.91 5.57
N GLY A 426 -6.77 -31.11 6.83
CA GLY A 426 -6.02 -32.28 7.31
C GLY A 426 -4.62 -32.36 6.70
N ALA A 427 -4.03 -31.23 6.31
CA ALA A 427 -2.68 -31.14 5.76
C ALA A 427 -1.63 -31.29 6.88
N GLN A 428 -0.45 -31.79 6.52
CA GLN A 428 0.70 -31.87 7.43
C GLN A 428 1.37 -30.52 7.59
N ILE A 429 1.32 -29.69 6.55
CA ILE A 429 1.98 -28.40 6.47
C ILE A 429 1.03 -27.39 5.86
N SER A 430 1.08 -26.14 6.33
CA SER A 430 0.49 -25.01 5.65
C SER A 430 1.50 -23.88 5.48
N ILE A 431 1.29 -23.06 4.45
CA ILE A 431 2.07 -21.88 4.13
C ILE A 431 1.14 -20.81 3.58
N LEU A 432 1.32 -19.56 4.02
CA LEU A 432 0.57 -18.39 3.56
C LEU A 432 1.50 -17.23 3.31
N ASN A 433 1.03 -16.21 2.59
CA ASN A 433 1.73 -14.93 2.43
C ASN A 433 1.22 -13.89 3.42
N TYR A 434 2.08 -12.97 3.83
CA TYR A 434 1.66 -11.85 4.68
C TYR A 434 0.79 -10.82 3.95
N GLY A 435 0.83 -10.82 2.62
CA GLY A 435 -0.03 -9.96 1.80
C GLY A 435 -1.54 -10.19 2.01
N ASP A 436 -1.93 -11.39 2.47
CA ASP A 436 -3.32 -11.69 2.84
C ASP A 436 -3.80 -10.91 4.06
N PHE A 437 -2.89 -10.49 4.94
CA PHE A 437 -3.23 -9.78 6.17
C PHE A 437 -3.06 -8.28 5.97
N ARG A 438 -4.16 -7.54 6.01
CA ARG A 438 -4.17 -6.12 5.65
C ARG A 438 -4.16 -5.19 6.86
N THR A 439 -4.61 -5.66 8.03
CA THR A 439 -4.66 -4.87 9.27
C THR A 439 -4.19 -5.67 10.48
N THR A 440 -3.92 -4.99 11.58
CA THR A 440 -3.68 -5.57 12.92
C THR A 440 -5.01 -5.70 13.66
N TRP A 441 -5.23 -6.80 14.39
CA TRP A 441 -6.31 -6.87 15.36
C TRP A 441 -5.85 -6.34 16.70
N PHE A 442 -6.58 -5.36 17.20
CA PHE A 442 -6.39 -4.76 18.52
C PHE A 442 -7.30 -5.43 19.57
N PRO A 443 -7.02 -5.25 20.89
CA PRO A 443 -7.91 -5.71 21.95
C PRO A 443 -9.35 -5.24 21.74
N GLY A 444 -10.29 -6.16 21.89
CA GLY A 444 -11.72 -5.90 21.72
C GLY A 444 -12.44 -7.02 20.96
N ASN A 445 -13.64 -6.70 20.48
CA ASN A 445 -14.44 -7.61 19.69
C ASN A 445 -13.90 -7.77 18.28
N ILE A 446 -13.89 -8.99 17.78
CA ILE A 446 -13.59 -9.32 16.39
C ILE A 446 -14.93 -9.59 15.70
N SER A 447 -15.40 -8.64 14.90
CA SER A 447 -16.62 -8.76 14.11
C SER A 447 -16.35 -9.34 12.72
N ALA A 448 -17.41 -9.66 11.99
CA ALA A 448 -17.31 -10.05 10.59
C ALA A 448 -16.64 -8.94 9.75
N ALA A 449 -16.92 -7.66 10.03
CA ALA A 449 -16.25 -6.54 9.36
C ALA A 449 -14.77 -6.47 9.71
N THR A 450 -14.38 -6.70 10.98
CA THR A 450 -12.99 -6.75 11.42
C THR A 450 -12.22 -7.88 10.71
N LEU A 451 -12.85 -9.06 10.57
CA LEU A 451 -12.27 -10.17 9.83
C LEU A 451 -12.10 -9.82 8.34
N PHE A 452 -13.11 -9.19 7.74
CA PHE A 452 -13.03 -8.76 6.35
C PHE A 452 -11.89 -7.77 6.12
N ALA A 453 -11.79 -6.72 6.94
CA ALA A 453 -10.72 -5.73 6.84
C ALA A 453 -9.32 -6.35 6.97
N MET A 454 -9.20 -7.44 7.72
CA MET A 454 -7.95 -8.14 7.91
C MET A 454 -7.59 -9.04 6.71
N SER A 455 -8.55 -9.75 6.12
CA SER A 455 -8.35 -10.61 4.94
C SER A 455 -9.43 -10.35 3.89
N PRO A 456 -9.29 -9.28 3.07
CA PRO A 456 -10.35 -8.82 2.18
C PRO A 456 -10.41 -9.57 0.84
N PHE A 457 -9.57 -10.57 0.65
CA PHE A 457 -9.49 -11.34 -0.59
C PHE A 457 -10.48 -12.50 -0.61
N ASP A 458 -11.04 -12.80 -1.80
CA ASP A 458 -11.92 -13.95 -2.04
C ASP A 458 -11.10 -15.23 -2.32
N ASN A 459 -9.97 -15.39 -1.62
CA ASN A 459 -9.07 -16.52 -1.79
C ASN A 459 -9.74 -17.84 -1.36
N ILE A 460 -9.48 -18.88 -2.15
CA ILE A 460 -9.96 -20.25 -1.87
C ILE A 460 -8.86 -21.03 -1.15
N ILE A 461 -9.23 -21.73 -0.08
CA ILE A 461 -8.32 -22.66 0.58
C ILE A 461 -8.10 -23.86 -0.33
N VAL A 462 -6.84 -24.15 -0.66
CA VAL A 462 -6.45 -25.29 -1.48
C VAL A 462 -5.52 -26.22 -0.73
N SER A 463 -5.63 -27.53 -1.00
CA SER A 463 -4.63 -28.50 -0.57
C SER A 463 -4.20 -29.38 -1.74
N PHE A 464 -2.96 -29.87 -1.69
CA PHE A 464 -2.38 -30.75 -2.71
C PHE A 464 -1.28 -31.61 -2.11
N ASP A 465 -0.92 -32.66 -2.84
CA ASP A 465 0.17 -33.56 -2.47
C ASP A 465 1.43 -33.22 -3.28
N ILE A 466 2.60 -33.28 -2.63
CA ILE A 466 3.90 -32.93 -3.19
C ILE A 466 4.99 -33.88 -2.66
N LEU A 467 5.99 -34.20 -3.46
CA LEU A 467 7.17 -34.95 -3.02
C LEU A 467 8.05 -34.10 -2.11
N GLY A 468 8.66 -34.73 -1.10
CA GLY A 468 9.49 -34.05 -0.10
C GLY A 468 10.67 -33.26 -0.69
N LYS A 469 11.29 -33.76 -1.78
CA LYS A 469 12.33 -33.02 -2.51
C LYS A 469 11.82 -31.69 -3.09
N ASP A 470 10.59 -31.70 -3.64
CA ASP A 470 9.97 -30.52 -4.22
C ASP A 470 9.45 -29.59 -3.13
N LEU A 471 8.94 -30.15 -2.03
CA LEU A 471 8.56 -29.43 -0.82
C LEU A 471 9.74 -28.63 -0.25
N ARG A 472 10.90 -29.27 -0.02
CA ARG A 472 12.08 -28.56 0.45
C ARG A 472 12.48 -27.43 -0.49
N LYS A 473 12.54 -27.72 -1.79
CA LYS A 473 12.86 -26.70 -2.78
C LYS A 473 11.89 -25.51 -2.73
N MET A 474 10.58 -25.78 -2.65
CA MET A 474 9.54 -24.75 -2.52
C MET A 474 9.76 -23.89 -1.27
N LEU A 475 9.93 -24.51 -0.10
CA LEU A 475 10.13 -23.81 1.18
C LEU A 475 11.42 -22.97 1.17
N TYR A 476 12.52 -23.50 0.62
CA TYR A 476 13.75 -22.74 0.52
C TYR A 476 13.62 -21.54 -0.45
N GLN A 477 12.92 -21.69 -1.56
CA GLN A 477 12.68 -20.59 -2.49
C GLN A 477 11.78 -19.52 -1.88
N ALA A 478 10.64 -19.91 -1.29
CA ALA A 478 9.69 -19.00 -0.65
C ALA A 478 10.35 -18.20 0.49
N GLN A 479 11.04 -18.86 1.42
CA GLN A 479 11.63 -18.18 2.59
C GLN A 479 12.92 -17.42 2.27
N ASN A 480 13.55 -17.66 1.13
CA ASN A 480 14.75 -16.92 0.70
C ASN A 480 14.39 -15.70 -0.18
N ALA A 481 13.14 -15.53 -0.55
CA ALA A 481 12.66 -14.38 -1.27
C ALA A 481 12.88 -13.09 -0.46
N GLU A 482 13.21 -12.01 -1.14
CA GLU A 482 13.67 -10.77 -0.49
C GLU A 482 12.53 -9.99 0.20
N CYS A 483 11.29 -10.21 -0.23
CA CYS A 483 10.21 -9.28 0.03
C CYS A 483 9.32 -9.59 1.25
N SER A 484 9.21 -10.85 1.70
CA SER A 484 8.24 -11.17 2.77
C SER A 484 8.61 -12.41 3.58
N PHE A 485 8.16 -12.43 4.83
CA PHE A 485 8.10 -13.63 5.63
C PHE A 485 6.83 -14.43 5.24
N TYR A 486 6.97 -15.74 5.07
CA TYR A 486 5.85 -16.64 4.83
C TYR A 486 5.51 -17.37 6.13
N PRO A 487 4.36 -17.10 6.78
CA PRO A 487 3.91 -17.86 7.93
C PRO A 487 3.68 -19.31 7.55
N THR A 488 3.99 -20.20 8.47
CA THR A 488 3.85 -21.65 8.26
C THR A 488 3.33 -22.34 9.49
N SER A 489 2.72 -23.52 9.29
CA SER A 489 2.40 -24.46 10.35
C SER A 489 2.85 -25.87 9.98
N GLY A 490 3.15 -26.68 10.99
CA GLY A 490 3.66 -28.04 10.80
C GLY A 490 5.16 -28.11 10.54
N LEU A 491 5.89 -26.99 10.71
CA LEU A 491 7.31 -26.88 10.45
C LEU A 491 8.08 -26.25 11.62
N LYS A 492 9.34 -26.65 11.77
CA LYS A 492 10.41 -25.91 12.48
C LYS A 492 11.46 -25.49 11.48
N GLN A 493 11.80 -24.21 11.48
CA GLN A 493 12.68 -23.61 10.50
C GLN A 493 13.81 -22.86 11.20
N VAL A 494 15.00 -22.86 10.60
CA VAL A 494 16.15 -22.07 11.05
C VAL A 494 16.70 -21.31 9.85
N GLY A 495 16.84 -20.02 9.97
CA GLY A 495 17.38 -19.13 8.95
C GLY A 495 18.37 -18.15 9.49
N VAL A 496 18.94 -17.30 8.63
CA VAL A 496 19.74 -16.11 8.94
C VAL A 496 19.05 -14.89 8.32
N SER A 497 19.12 -13.74 9.03
CA SER A 497 18.51 -12.50 8.58
C SER A 497 19.46 -11.61 7.77
N LYS A 498 20.78 -11.69 8.00
CA LYS A 498 21.81 -10.81 7.39
C LYS A 498 22.92 -11.64 6.75
N PRO A 499 23.58 -11.12 5.66
CA PRO A 499 23.28 -9.88 4.91
C PRO A 499 22.01 -9.99 4.05
N LYS A 500 21.53 -11.19 3.77
CA LYS A 500 20.26 -11.49 3.10
C LYS A 500 19.56 -12.62 3.85
N LYS A 501 18.23 -12.55 3.94
CA LYS A 501 17.43 -13.61 4.54
C LYS A 501 17.69 -14.94 3.82
N LYS A 502 18.01 -15.98 4.57
CA LYS A 502 18.28 -17.31 4.02
C LYS A 502 17.84 -18.41 4.97
N LEU A 503 17.00 -19.32 4.47
CA LEU A 503 16.64 -20.54 5.19
C LEU A 503 17.84 -21.50 5.21
N ILE A 504 18.17 -22.04 6.39
CA ILE A 504 19.28 -22.97 6.60
C ILE A 504 18.74 -24.40 6.77
N SER A 505 17.68 -24.57 7.53
CA SER A 505 17.14 -25.86 7.90
C SER A 505 15.62 -25.81 8.01
N VAL A 506 14.96 -26.87 7.60
CA VAL A 506 13.52 -27.05 7.74
C VAL A 506 13.21 -28.51 8.09
N LYS A 507 12.38 -28.72 9.11
CA LYS A 507 11.92 -30.03 9.56
C LYS A 507 10.42 -30.00 9.75
N LEU A 508 9.79 -31.15 9.64
CA LEU A 508 8.41 -31.32 10.10
C LEU A 508 8.36 -31.17 11.61
N TYR A 509 7.24 -30.64 12.11
CA TYR A 509 7.01 -30.46 13.54
C TYR A 509 5.53 -30.69 13.87
N ASP A 510 5.24 -31.69 14.72
CA ASP A 510 3.89 -32.06 15.11
C ASP A 510 3.42 -31.44 16.45
N GLY A 511 4.22 -30.54 17.02
CA GLY A 511 4.02 -29.95 18.34
C GLY A 511 4.92 -30.54 19.42
N LYS A 512 5.55 -31.71 19.15
CA LYS A 512 6.41 -32.43 20.11
C LYS A 512 7.70 -32.93 19.47
N HIS A 513 7.62 -33.47 18.27
CA HIS A 513 8.73 -34.15 17.60
C HIS A 513 9.10 -33.42 16.32
N GLU A 514 10.41 -33.38 16.04
CA GLU A 514 10.97 -32.91 14.77
C GLU A 514 11.38 -34.11 13.91
N GLU A 515 10.98 -34.11 12.65
CA GLU A 515 11.32 -35.14 11.66
C GLU A 515 11.91 -34.50 10.41
N GLU A 516 12.95 -35.09 9.85
CA GLU A 516 13.51 -34.64 8.57
C GLU A 516 12.54 -34.92 7.42
N ILE A 517 12.40 -33.94 6.50
CA ILE A 517 11.62 -34.12 5.28
C ILE A 517 12.35 -35.10 4.36
N GLN A 518 11.72 -36.23 4.05
CA GLN A 518 12.26 -37.30 3.20
C GLN A 518 11.92 -37.01 1.73
N ASP A 519 12.89 -37.13 0.84
CA ASP A 519 12.77 -36.74 -0.57
C ASP A 519 11.72 -37.49 -1.37
N ASP A 520 11.58 -38.77 -1.08
CA ASP A 520 10.69 -39.72 -1.76
C ASP A 520 9.31 -39.89 -1.11
N LYS A 521 9.10 -39.26 0.06
CA LYS A 521 7.82 -39.26 0.75
C LYS A 521 6.91 -38.17 0.21
N VAL A 522 5.62 -38.47 0.13
CA VAL A 522 4.58 -37.50 -0.25
C VAL A 522 4.05 -36.79 0.98
N TYR A 523 3.91 -35.47 0.88
CA TYR A 523 3.38 -34.61 1.93
C TYR A 523 2.17 -33.84 1.42
N LYS A 524 1.13 -33.71 2.27
CA LYS A 524 -0.04 -32.90 1.98
C LYS A 524 0.16 -31.48 2.51
N ILE A 525 0.04 -30.51 1.60
CA ILE A 525 0.22 -29.08 1.86
C ILE A 525 -1.12 -28.37 1.76
N ALA A 526 -1.33 -27.33 2.59
CA ALA A 526 -2.44 -26.40 2.49
C ALA A 526 -1.93 -24.97 2.28
N THR A 527 -2.61 -24.23 1.43
CA THR A 527 -2.35 -22.81 1.15
C THR A 527 -3.61 -22.17 0.56
N ASN A 528 -3.53 -20.91 0.12
CA ASN A 528 -4.57 -20.27 -0.68
C ASN A 528 -4.28 -20.39 -2.18
N ASP A 529 -5.30 -20.17 -3.01
CA ASP A 529 -5.18 -20.28 -4.47
C ASP A 529 -4.49 -19.07 -5.11
N PHE A 530 -4.26 -17.98 -4.38
CA PHE A 530 -3.37 -16.90 -4.78
C PHE A 530 -1.92 -17.39 -4.86
N LEU A 531 -1.41 -18.05 -3.83
CA LEU A 531 -0.04 -18.58 -3.85
C LEU A 531 0.10 -19.77 -4.80
N VAL A 532 -0.80 -20.74 -4.68
CA VAL A 532 -0.76 -21.95 -5.50
C VAL A 532 -2.15 -22.20 -6.08
N PRO A 533 -2.45 -21.68 -7.29
CA PRO A 533 -3.75 -21.81 -7.91
C PRO A 533 -4.21 -23.28 -8.03
N HIS A 534 -5.50 -23.52 -7.83
CA HIS A 534 -6.09 -24.84 -8.05
C HIS A 534 -5.99 -25.28 -9.51
N ASN A 535 -5.99 -24.33 -10.46
CA ASN A 535 -5.72 -24.59 -11.87
C ASN A 535 -4.20 -24.72 -12.09
N PRO A 536 -3.69 -25.90 -12.50
CA PRO A 536 -2.25 -26.12 -12.67
C PRO A 536 -1.63 -25.31 -13.83
N ASN A 537 -2.44 -24.72 -14.70
CA ASN A 537 -1.99 -23.90 -15.82
C ASN A 537 -1.86 -22.40 -15.43
N LYS A 538 -2.37 -21.99 -14.28
CA LYS A 538 -2.18 -20.64 -13.75
C LYS A 538 -0.90 -20.56 -12.91
N LEU A 539 -0.23 -19.40 -12.95
CA LEU A 539 0.88 -19.08 -12.05
C LEU A 539 0.31 -18.60 -10.71
N GLY A 540 1.03 -18.86 -9.64
CA GLY A 540 0.73 -18.26 -8.33
C GLY A 540 1.19 -16.83 -8.26
N GLY A 541 0.68 -16.09 -7.28
CA GLY A 541 1.12 -14.74 -6.97
C GLY A 541 2.46 -14.70 -6.21
N ASP A 542 2.99 -13.52 -6.03
CA ASP A 542 4.26 -13.22 -5.37
C ASP A 542 5.42 -14.09 -5.89
N ASP A 543 6.30 -14.52 -5.00
CA ASP A 543 7.43 -15.39 -5.36
C ASP A 543 7.00 -16.79 -5.81
N PHE A 544 5.74 -17.17 -5.54
CA PHE A 544 5.17 -18.44 -5.97
C PHE A 544 4.89 -18.50 -7.48
N ALA A 545 4.87 -17.39 -8.19
CA ALA A 545 4.81 -17.38 -9.66
C ALA A 545 5.96 -18.21 -10.26
N GLN A 546 7.17 -18.07 -9.73
CA GLN A 546 8.33 -18.85 -10.18
C GLN A 546 8.30 -20.30 -9.68
N ILE A 547 7.76 -20.51 -8.47
CA ILE A 547 7.62 -21.84 -7.87
C ILE A 547 6.60 -22.67 -8.64
N THR A 548 5.46 -22.12 -8.99
CA THR A 548 4.37 -22.84 -9.67
C THR A 548 4.74 -23.29 -11.10
N LYS A 549 5.69 -22.64 -11.76
CA LYS A 549 6.21 -23.07 -13.07
C LYS A 549 6.78 -24.50 -13.07
N TRP A 550 7.39 -24.94 -11.98
CA TRP A 550 8.02 -26.26 -11.89
C TRP A 550 7.34 -27.19 -10.88
N LEU A 551 6.46 -26.68 -10.04
CA LEU A 551 5.83 -27.44 -8.94
C LEU A 551 4.89 -28.50 -9.48
N LYS A 552 5.22 -29.77 -9.24
CA LYS A 552 4.36 -30.91 -9.58
C LYS A 552 3.43 -31.21 -8.41
N ARG A 553 2.14 -30.99 -8.62
CA ARG A 553 1.07 -31.15 -7.64
C ARG A 553 0.14 -32.28 -8.06
N THR A 554 -0.31 -33.08 -7.08
CA THR A 554 -1.33 -34.11 -7.28
C THR A 554 -2.42 -33.96 -6.22
N ASN A 555 -3.57 -34.59 -6.40
CA ASN A 555 -4.70 -34.58 -5.45
C ASN A 555 -5.11 -33.16 -5.03
N ILE A 556 -5.15 -32.23 -5.97
CA ILE A 556 -5.55 -30.82 -5.68
C ILE A 556 -7.01 -30.80 -5.25
N LYS A 557 -7.31 -30.17 -4.09
CA LYS A 557 -8.66 -30.02 -3.54
C LYS A 557 -8.88 -28.58 -3.12
N GLN A 558 -10.09 -28.09 -3.37
CA GLN A 558 -10.61 -26.82 -2.82
C GLN A 558 -11.41 -27.11 -1.55
N HIS A 559 -11.33 -26.19 -0.58
CA HIS A 559 -11.98 -26.34 0.74
C HIS A 559 -12.93 -25.18 1.07
N GLY A 560 -13.28 -24.35 0.08
CA GLY A 560 -14.15 -23.20 0.25
C GLY A 560 -13.39 -21.87 0.38
N GLU A 561 -14.14 -20.78 0.44
CA GLU A 561 -13.59 -19.43 0.60
C GLU A 561 -12.99 -19.28 2.01
N LEU A 562 -11.81 -18.67 2.05
CA LEU A 562 -11.01 -18.50 3.27
C LEU A 562 -11.79 -17.81 4.39
N ARG A 563 -12.39 -16.65 4.09
CA ARG A 563 -13.12 -15.85 5.10
C ARG A 563 -14.31 -16.62 5.68
N ASP A 564 -15.09 -17.28 4.84
CA ASP A 564 -16.24 -18.09 5.32
C ASP A 564 -15.80 -19.17 6.29
N GLN A 565 -14.74 -19.88 5.94
CA GLN A 565 -14.23 -20.96 6.75
C GLN A 565 -13.63 -20.47 8.08
N ILE A 566 -12.86 -19.37 8.07
CA ILE A 566 -12.28 -18.82 9.29
C ILE A 566 -13.33 -18.13 10.16
N LYS A 567 -14.36 -17.52 9.57
CA LYS A 567 -15.49 -16.94 10.28
C LYS A 567 -16.17 -17.99 11.18
N GLU A 568 -16.47 -19.17 10.63
CA GLU A 568 -17.05 -20.28 11.39
C GLU A 568 -16.08 -20.82 12.45
N PHE A 569 -14.79 -20.83 12.19
CA PHE A 569 -13.80 -21.22 13.18
C PHE A 569 -13.71 -20.22 14.35
N LEU A 570 -13.71 -18.91 14.07
CA LEU A 570 -13.66 -17.88 15.10
C LEU A 570 -14.89 -17.93 16.02
N LYS A 571 -16.08 -18.20 15.49
CA LYS A 571 -17.32 -18.37 16.28
C LYS A 571 -17.26 -19.55 17.27
N MET A 572 -16.36 -20.51 17.06
CA MET A 572 -16.18 -21.64 18.00
C MET A 572 -15.20 -21.29 19.13
N MET A 573 -14.59 -20.13 19.12
CA MET A 573 -13.61 -19.71 20.11
C MET A 573 -14.21 -18.64 21.03
N ASP A 574 -14.22 -18.91 22.33
CA ASP A 574 -14.71 -17.94 23.31
C ASP A 574 -13.81 -16.69 23.37
N GLU A 575 -12.49 -16.89 23.35
CA GLU A 575 -11.49 -15.84 23.38
C GLU A 575 -10.26 -16.26 22.57
N LEU A 576 -9.67 -15.31 21.83
CA LEU A 576 -8.38 -15.50 21.15
C LEU A 576 -7.24 -14.98 22.03
N LYS A 577 -6.21 -15.82 22.22
CA LYS A 577 -4.98 -15.47 22.94
C LYS A 577 -3.79 -15.61 22.00
N ALA A 578 -2.99 -14.57 21.87
CA ALA A 578 -1.84 -14.57 20.98
C ALA A 578 -0.82 -15.66 21.36
N ASN A 579 -0.67 -15.94 22.67
CA ASN A 579 0.23 -16.99 23.17
C ASN A 579 -0.18 -18.41 22.78
N ASP A 580 -1.43 -18.65 22.38
CA ASP A 580 -1.87 -19.96 21.88
C ASP A 580 -1.30 -20.24 20.48
N PHE A 581 -0.92 -19.21 19.75
CA PHE A 581 -0.44 -19.30 18.37
C PHE A 581 1.03 -18.93 18.22
N TYR A 582 1.60 -18.16 19.13
CA TYR A 582 3.01 -17.72 19.06
C TYR A 582 3.70 -17.73 20.42
N ASP A 583 4.77 -18.53 20.51
CA ASP A 583 5.69 -18.55 21.64
C ASP A 583 7.05 -17.95 21.20
N PRO A 584 7.40 -16.74 21.67
CA PRO A 584 8.66 -16.08 21.29
C PRO A 584 9.91 -16.83 21.77
N LEU A 585 9.77 -17.71 22.77
CA LEU A 585 10.88 -18.54 23.25
C LEU A 585 11.12 -19.76 22.35
N HIS A 586 10.06 -20.22 21.67
CA HIS A 586 10.08 -21.41 20.80
C HIS A 586 9.45 -21.12 19.43
N PRO A 587 9.92 -20.10 18.67
CA PRO A 587 9.32 -19.73 17.40
C PRO A 587 9.39 -20.88 16.37
N ARG A 588 8.44 -20.90 15.43
CA ARG A 588 8.42 -21.85 14.29
C ARG A 588 9.55 -21.54 13.30
N LEU A 589 9.89 -20.25 13.14
CA LEU A 589 11.06 -19.80 12.40
C LEU A 589 12.02 -19.04 13.30
N ARG A 590 13.18 -19.64 13.58
CA ARG A 590 14.25 -19.01 14.33
C ARG A 590 15.27 -18.37 13.39
N LEU A 591 15.33 -17.05 13.35
CA LEU A 591 16.34 -16.30 12.63
C LEU A 591 17.58 -16.10 13.52
N LYS A 592 18.76 -16.44 12.99
CA LYS A 592 20.06 -16.13 13.60
C LYS A 592 20.58 -14.83 12.98
N ASN A 593 21.10 -13.96 13.82
CA ASN A 593 21.75 -12.73 13.37
C ASN A 593 23.10 -13.01 12.71
#